data_402ebc8cadea2a2601697d7fe768650b
#
_entry.id   402ebc8cadea2a2601697d7fe768650b
#
_cell.length_a   1.000
_cell.length_b   1.000
_cell.length_c   1.000
_cell.angle_alpha   90.00
_cell.angle_beta   90.00
_cell.angle_gamma   90.00
#
_symmetry.space_group_name_H-M   'P 1'
#
loop_
_entity.id
_entity.type
_entity.pdbx_description
1 polymer ?
#
loop_
_entity_poly.entity_id
_entity_poly.type
_entity_poly.pdbx_seq_one_letter_code
_entity_poly.pdbx_strand_id
1 'polypeptide(L)'
;NSSTLKIYTQEVAQLNLLNRTEALALQPRPNIAAKPVPERIGEPSVFKHVVYIIKENKTYDQVFGDMKGSRADSTLCIFGNNITPNTHAIAKQFGYMDDYNASGKSSAEGHQWTDAGMVSDYVEKNVRAWFRSYPHRQEDAMVYNKAGFIWNHALDHGKTVRVYGEACETEYDRKLNWFDLYKNYTDGQKPNWTNKTTIARLNPIISPTFPDCDNITFSDQQRADIFIAEWKELEAKNELPNLMVLSLPNDHTSGTSPNFPTPNAMVADNDLALGRIVDMISKSKSWDSTVVFITEDDSQGGWDHISA
;
A
#
# COMPACT_ATOMS: atom_id res chain seq x y z
N ASN A 1 43.82 0.99 -1.48
CA ASN A 1 44.28 1.38 -2.82
C ASN A 1 43.33 2.44 -3.39
N SER A 2 43.90 3.53 -3.94
CA SER A 2 43.14 4.68 -4.48
C SER A 2 42.19 4.28 -5.62
N SER A 3 42.59 3.34 -6.47
CA SER A 3 41.73 2.82 -7.56
C SER A 3 40.51 2.05 -7.04
N THR A 4 40.68 1.22 -6.02
CA THR A 4 39.60 0.47 -5.39
C THR A 4 38.62 1.39 -4.70
N LEU A 5 39.10 2.44 -4.01
CA LEU A 5 38.24 3.43 -3.37
C LEU A 5 37.37 4.17 -4.41
N LYS A 6 37.94 4.51 -5.55
CA LYS A 6 37.21 5.16 -6.64
C LYS A 6 36.08 4.27 -7.17
N ILE A 7 36.34 2.98 -7.37
CA ILE A 7 35.34 2.01 -7.82
C ILE A 7 34.19 1.94 -6.81
N TYR A 8 34.50 1.70 -5.53
CA TYR A 8 33.47 1.60 -4.49
C TYR A 8 32.67 2.89 -4.31
N THR A 9 33.34 4.07 -4.47
CA THR A 9 32.62 5.34 -4.43
C THR A 9 31.62 5.46 -5.58
N GLN A 10 31.99 5.00 -6.78
CA GLN A 10 31.06 4.99 -7.92
C GLN A 10 29.91 4.00 -7.72
N GLU A 11 30.18 2.79 -7.19
CA GLU A 11 29.17 1.81 -6.85
C GLU A 11 28.17 2.36 -5.82
N VAL A 12 28.66 2.97 -4.73
CA VAL A 12 27.82 3.60 -3.72
C VAL A 12 26.98 4.73 -4.33
N ALA A 13 27.57 5.57 -5.17
CA ALA A 13 26.83 6.64 -5.85
C ALA A 13 25.73 6.07 -6.76
N GLN A 14 26.01 4.99 -7.46
CA GLN A 14 25.04 4.32 -8.33
C GLN A 14 23.91 3.67 -7.52
N LEU A 15 24.25 2.91 -6.46
CA LEU A 15 23.28 2.25 -5.59
C LEU A 15 22.38 3.25 -4.88
N ASN A 16 22.91 4.38 -4.46
CA ASN A 16 22.15 5.46 -3.84
C ASN A 16 21.47 6.41 -4.84
N LEU A 17 21.52 6.12 -6.14
CA LEU A 17 20.92 6.93 -7.20
C LEU A 17 21.32 8.42 -7.12
N LEU A 18 22.56 8.75 -6.69
CA LEU A 18 22.99 10.13 -6.44
C LEU A 18 22.79 11.03 -7.66
N ASN A 19 23.16 10.57 -8.86
CA ASN A 19 22.97 11.35 -10.09
C ASN A 19 21.50 11.71 -10.34
N ARG A 20 20.59 10.78 -10.01
CA ARG A 20 19.14 11.02 -10.11
C ARG A 20 18.68 12.03 -9.06
N THR A 21 19.14 11.88 -7.82
CA THR A 21 18.80 12.79 -6.72
C THR A 21 19.29 14.21 -7.01
N GLU A 22 20.51 14.35 -7.53
CA GLU A 22 21.06 15.65 -7.98
C GLU A 22 20.25 16.23 -9.13
N ALA A 23 19.87 15.42 -10.13
CA ALA A 23 19.06 15.88 -11.26
C ALA A 23 17.66 16.34 -10.79
N LEU A 24 17.04 15.63 -9.85
CA LEU A 24 15.74 16.00 -9.28
C LEU A 24 15.80 17.34 -8.52
N ALA A 25 16.93 17.68 -7.91
CA ALA A 25 17.13 18.93 -7.18
C ALA A 25 17.32 20.16 -8.09
N LEU A 26 17.56 19.94 -9.39
CA LEU A 26 17.68 21.04 -10.34
C LEU A 26 16.31 21.68 -10.63
N GLN A 27 16.32 22.96 -11.00
CA GLN A 27 15.11 23.68 -11.42
C GLN A 27 14.43 22.97 -12.61
N PRO A 28 13.08 22.89 -12.64
CA PRO A 28 12.37 22.31 -13.78
C PRO A 28 12.68 23.07 -15.06
N ARG A 29 12.80 22.34 -16.16
CA ARG A 29 13.03 22.95 -17.48
C ARG A 29 11.71 23.45 -18.07
N PRO A 30 11.70 24.57 -18.75
CA PRO A 30 10.51 25.07 -19.43
C PRO A 30 10.18 24.20 -20.67
N ASN A 31 8.91 24.07 -20.98
CA ASN A 31 8.38 23.43 -22.19
C ASN A 31 8.83 21.97 -22.41
N ILE A 32 9.07 21.24 -21.33
CA ILE A 32 9.38 19.80 -21.39
C ILE A 32 8.09 19.01 -21.63
N ALA A 33 8.15 18.03 -22.52
CA ALA A 33 7.07 17.07 -22.71
C ALA A 33 6.86 16.23 -21.44
N ALA A 34 5.60 15.94 -21.12
CA ALA A 34 5.24 15.08 -19.99
C ALA A 34 5.85 13.69 -20.13
N LYS A 35 6.38 13.14 -19.04
CA LYS A 35 6.92 11.78 -18.95
C LYS A 35 6.23 11.04 -17.81
N PRO A 36 6.20 9.68 -17.84
CA PRO A 36 5.69 8.90 -16.71
C PRO A 36 6.38 9.27 -15.39
N VAL A 37 7.71 9.29 -15.39
CA VAL A 37 8.54 9.77 -14.27
C VAL A 37 9.36 10.95 -14.75
N PRO A 38 9.04 12.18 -14.35
CA PRO A 38 9.82 13.37 -14.69
C PRO A 38 11.27 13.29 -14.20
N GLU A 39 12.18 13.94 -14.92
CA GLU A 39 13.60 13.97 -14.53
C GLU A 39 13.88 14.95 -13.39
N ARG A 40 13.06 16.00 -13.27
CA ARG A 40 13.19 17.02 -12.23
C ARG A 40 11.86 17.28 -11.54
N ILE A 41 11.93 17.64 -10.28
CA ILE A 41 10.73 18.02 -9.52
C ILE A 41 10.08 19.24 -10.18
N GLY A 42 8.76 19.16 -10.41
CA GLY A 42 7.99 20.23 -11.06
C GLY A 42 7.87 20.10 -12.57
N GLU A 43 8.57 19.17 -13.22
CA GLU A 43 8.32 18.83 -14.62
C GLU A 43 7.02 18.01 -14.76
N PRO A 44 6.31 18.09 -15.90
CA PRO A 44 5.00 17.45 -16.05
C PRO A 44 5.11 15.94 -16.15
N SER A 45 4.18 15.24 -15.47
CA SER A 45 3.93 13.81 -15.64
C SER A 45 2.73 13.56 -16.56
N VAL A 46 2.73 12.43 -17.28
CA VAL A 46 1.55 11.92 -17.98
C VAL A 46 0.49 11.44 -16.99
N PHE A 47 0.91 11.02 -15.79
CA PHE A 47 0.00 10.57 -14.75
C PHE A 47 -0.57 11.76 -13.98
N LYS A 48 -1.89 11.77 -13.85
CA LYS A 48 -2.65 12.74 -13.06
C LYS A 48 -3.09 12.16 -11.72
N HIS A 49 -3.25 10.83 -11.69
CA HIS A 49 -3.74 10.07 -10.55
C HIS A 49 -2.78 8.95 -10.20
N VAL A 50 -2.50 8.80 -8.93
CA VAL A 50 -1.72 7.70 -8.34
C VAL A 50 -2.63 6.95 -7.39
N VAL A 51 -2.77 5.64 -7.59
CA VAL A 51 -3.41 4.72 -6.64
C VAL A 51 -2.31 3.88 -6.03
N TYR A 52 -2.14 3.97 -4.73
CA TYR A 52 -1.14 3.25 -3.98
C TYR A 52 -1.83 2.27 -3.03
N ILE A 53 -1.72 0.97 -3.34
CA ILE A 53 -2.38 -0.12 -2.62
C ILE A 53 -1.34 -0.81 -1.75
N ILE A 54 -1.59 -0.82 -0.44
CA ILE A 54 -0.75 -1.46 0.57
C ILE A 54 -1.48 -2.72 1.03
N LYS A 55 -0.77 -3.85 1.00
CA LYS A 55 -1.22 -5.17 1.43
C LYS A 55 -0.40 -5.61 2.64
N GLU A 56 -0.77 -6.72 3.28
CA GLU A 56 -0.23 -7.14 4.57
C GLU A 56 0.51 -8.48 4.51
N ASN A 57 1.81 -8.39 4.79
CA ASN A 57 2.70 -9.43 5.31
C ASN A 57 2.88 -10.68 4.45
N LYS A 58 3.06 -10.52 3.13
CA LYS A 58 3.47 -11.65 2.30
C LYS A 58 4.77 -11.38 1.60
N THR A 59 5.64 -12.41 1.55
CA THR A 59 6.83 -12.37 0.70
C THR A 59 6.47 -12.63 -0.75
N TYR A 60 7.37 -12.24 -1.65
CA TYR A 60 7.22 -12.54 -3.07
C TYR A 60 6.98 -14.03 -3.32
N ASP A 61 7.82 -14.91 -2.78
CA ASP A 61 7.71 -16.35 -3.02
C ASP A 61 6.48 -17.01 -2.40
N GLN A 62 5.99 -16.49 -1.28
CA GLN A 62 4.74 -17.00 -0.71
C GLN A 62 3.55 -16.87 -1.67
N VAL A 63 3.57 -15.84 -2.52
CA VAL A 63 2.53 -15.57 -3.52
C VAL A 63 2.96 -16.00 -4.91
N PHE A 64 4.12 -15.58 -5.37
CA PHE A 64 4.60 -15.73 -6.74
C PHE A 64 5.62 -16.87 -6.93
N GLY A 65 5.83 -17.72 -5.92
CA GLY A 65 6.78 -18.83 -6.01
C GLY A 65 6.50 -19.79 -7.17
N ASP A 66 5.27 -19.86 -7.66
CA ASP A 66 4.87 -20.65 -8.83
C ASP A 66 4.98 -19.90 -10.17
N MET A 67 5.47 -18.65 -10.18
CA MET A 67 5.63 -17.84 -11.40
C MET A 67 6.79 -18.34 -12.26
N LYS A 68 6.48 -18.84 -13.43
CA LYS A 68 7.50 -19.29 -14.40
C LYS A 68 8.24 -18.09 -15.00
N GLY A 69 9.57 -18.23 -15.11
CA GLY A 69 10.43 -17.24 -15.74
C GLY A 69 10.90 -16.10 -14.81
N SER A 70 10.51 -16.15 -13.55
CA SER A 70 11.07 -15.32 -12.48
C SER A 70 12.18 -16.08 -11.73
N ARG A 71 12.83 -15.43 -10.77
CA ARG A 71 13.79 -16.07 -9.85
C ARG A 71 13.10 -16.78 -8.68
N ALA A 72 11.77 -16.86 -8.68
CA ALA A 72 10.94 -17.38 -7.62
C ALA A 72 11.28 -18.83 -7.21
N ASP A 73 11.15 -19.11 -5.92
CA ASP A 73 11.29 -20.45 -5.34
C ASP A 73 9.92 -21.07 -5.08
N SER A 74 9.55 -22.05 -5.92
CA SER A 74 8.26 -22.73 -5.80
C SER A 74 8.10 -23.55 -4.52
N THR A 75 9.18 -23.87 -3.82
CA THR A 75 9.10 -24.60 -2.54
C THR A 75 8.60 -23.71 -1.40
N LEU A 76 8.65 -22.39 -1.56
CA LEU A 76 8.17 -21.40 -0.61
C LEU A 76 6.73 -20.93 -0.93
N CYS A 77 6.16 -21.35 -2.06
CA CYS A 77 4.85 -20.92 -2.51
C CYS A 77 3.74 -21.51 -1.65
N ILE A 78 2.98 -20.64 -1.00
CA ILE A 78 1.84 -21.02 -0.16
C ILE A 78 0.51 -20.61 -0.81
N PHE A 79 0.47 -19.42 -1.41
CA PHE A 79 -0.72 -18.79 -1.97
C PHE A 79 -0.56 -18.53 -3.46
N GLY A 80 -0.16 -19.58 -4.22
CA GLY A 80 0.08 -19.49 -5.64
C GLY A 80 -1.15 -19.14 -6.49
N ASN A 81 -1.02 -19.27 -7.79
CA ASN A 81 -2.02 -18.81 -8.77
C ASN A 81 -3.45 -19.40 -8.56
N ASN A 82 -3.58 -20.53 -7.90
CA ASN A 82 -4.88 -21.11 -7.55
C ASN A 82 -5.63 -20.34 -6.44
N ILE A 83 -4.91 -19.57 -5.62
CA ILE A 83 -5.46 -18.73 -4.55
C ILE A 83 -5.44 -17.25 -4.96
N THR A 84 -4.43 -16.83 -5.72
CA THR A 84 -4.19 -15.44 -6.12
C THR A 84 -4.19 -15.22 -7.63
N PRO A 85 -5.23 -15.68 -8.36
CA PRO A 85 -5.25 -15.59 -9.84
C PRO A 85 -5.25 -14.15 -10.36
N ASN A 86 -5.87 -13.20 -9.65
CA ASN A 86 -5.93 -11.80 -10.07
C ASN A 86 -4.58 -11.11 -9.91
N THR A 87 -3.91 -11.31 -8.76
CA THR A 87 -2.56 -10.81 -8.51
C THR A 87 -1.57 -11.31 -9.56
N HIS A 88 -1.64 -12.61 -9.90
CA HIS A 88 -0.84 -13.20 -10.98
C HIS A 88 -1.15 -12.61 -12.35
N ALA A 89 -2.43 -12.39 -12.66
CA ALA A 89 -2.83 -11.80 -13.95
C ALA A 89 -2.32 -10.36 -14.07
N ILE A 90 -2.45 -9.56 -13.00
CA ILE A 90 -1.95 -8.18 -12.93
C ILE A 90 -0.43 -8.16 -13.12
N ALA A 91 0.30 -9.00 -12.37
CA ALA A 91 1.75 -9.09 -12.48
C ALA A 91 2.21 -9.45 -13.89
N LYS A 92 1.59 -10.46 -14.53
CA LYS A 92 1.91 -10.88 -15.89
C LYS A 92 1.59 -9.84 -16.95
N GLN A 93 0.52 -9.08 -16.76
CA GLN A 93 0.04 -8.10 -17.74
C GLN A 93 0.79 -6.78 -17.66
N PHE A 94 1.11 -6.30 -16.47
CA PHE A 94 1.64 -4.95 -16.26
C PHE A 94 3.09 -4.94 -15.82
N GLY A 95 3.51 -5.92 -15.02
CA GLY A 95 4.86 -6.05 -14.52
C GLY A 95 4.92 -6.26 -13.01
N TYR A 96 6.05 -6.74 -12.54
CA TYR A 96 6.34 -7.00 -11.14
C TYR A 96 7.83 -6.80 -10.86
N MET A 97 8.16 -6.64 -9.60
CA MET A 97 9.55 -6.55 -9.11
C MET A 97 9.84 -7.77 -8.23
N ASP A 98 10.70 -8.67 -8.70
CA ASP A 98 11.08 -9.90 -7.99
C ASP A 98 12.33 -9.74 -7.09
N ASP A 99 12.81 -8.52 -6.96
CA ASP A 99 13.94 -8.13 -6.11
C ASP A 99 13.61 -6.80 -5.41
N TYR A 100 12.41 -6.73 -4.84
CA TYR A 100 11.95 -5.60 -4.05
C TYR A 100 12.01 -5.97 -2.57
N ASN A 101 12.89 -5.31 -1.82
CA ASN A 101 13.15 -5.63 -0.43
C ASN A 101 12.30 -4.74 0.48
N ALA A 102 11.46 -5.35 1.30
CA ALA A 102 10.78 -4.65 2.38
C ALA A 102 11.77 -4.33 3.50
N SER A 103 11.86 -3.07 3.89
CA SER A 103 12.77 -2.62 4.95
C SER A 103 12.21 -2.89 6.36
N GLY A 104 10.89 -3.01 6.50
CA GLY A 104 10.20 -3.31 7.75
C GLY A 104 10.26 -4.79 8.11
N LYS A 105 10.32 -5.08 9.41
CA LYS A 105 10.26 -6.44 9.96
C LYS A 105 8.92 -6.75 10.62
N SER A 106 8.06 -5.76 10.70
CA SER A 106 6.68 -5.86 11.18
C SER A 106 5.89 -4.68 10.63
N SER A 107 4.57 -4.80 10.58
CA SER A 107 3.70 -3.78 9.98
C SER A 107 3.83 -2.39 10.65
N ALA A 108 4.25 -2.32 11.92
CA ALA A 108 4.53 -1.03 12.56
C ALA A 108 5.64 -0.24 11.86
N GLU A 109 6.69 -0.92 11.37
CA GLU A 109 7.72 -0.33 10.50
C GLU A 109 7.25 -0.27 9.05
N GLY A 110 6.58 -1.32 8.59
CA GLY A 110 6.13 -1.47 7.21
C GLY A 110 5.26 -0.31 6.76
N HIS A 111 4.23 0.05 7.52
CA HIS A 111 3.40 1.23 7.25
C HIS A 111 4.19 2.55 7.31
N GLN A 112 5.22 2.66 8.16
CA GLN A 112 6.10 3.83 8.15
C GLN A 112 6.93 3.89 6.86
N TRP A 113 7.49 2.75 6.42
CA TRP A 113 8.26 2.69 5.20
C TRP A 113 7.41 2.93 3.96
N THR A 114 6.21 2.34 3.87
CA THR A 114 5.32 2.53 2.72
C THR A 114 4.77 3.96 2.65
N ASP A 115 4.44 4.55 3.80
CA ASP A 115 3.79 5.85 3.86
C ASP A 115 4.76 7.04 3.95
N ALA A 116 6.01 6.83 4.40
CA ALA A 116 6.97 7.91 4.62
C ALA A 116 8.34 7.68 3.97
N GLY A 117 8.63 6.46 3.50
CA GLY A 117 9.97 6.10 2.98
C GLY A 117 11.06 6.13 4.04
N MET A 118 10.69 6.16 5.32
CA MET A 118 11.61 6.17 6.45
C MET A 118 10.90 5.82 7.76
N VAL A 119 11.64 5.32 8.73
CA VAL A 119 11.20 5.17 10.11
C VAL A 119 11.98 6.11 11.03
N SER A 120 11.35 6.56 12.11
CA SER A 120 12.05 7.31 13.14
C SER A 120 12.91 6.38 14.00
N ASP A 121 13.97 6.93 14.60
CA ASP A 121 14.79 6.22 15.59
C ASP A 121 13.94 5.65 16.76
N TYR A 122 12.88 6.33 17.09
CA TYR A 122 11.93 5.88 18.10
C TYR A 122 11.19 4.60 17.66
N VAL A 123 10.63 4.57 16.46
CA VAL A 123 9.93 3.40 15.92
C VAL A 123 10.89 2.22 15.76
N GLU A 124 12.07 2.44 15.17
CA GLU A 124 13.10 1.40 14.98
C GLU A 124 13.49 0.72 16.29
N LYS A 125 13.60 1.47 17.38
CA LYS A 125 13.97 0.93 18.70
C LYS A 125 12.82 0.23 19.43
N ASN A 126 11.58 0.60 19.16
CA ASN A 126 10.42 0.16 19.92
C ASN A 126 9.53 -0.85 19.21
N VAL A 127 9.69 -1.04 17.90
CA VAL A 127 8.81 -1.84 17.05
C VAL A 127 8.52 -3.25 17.59
N ARG A 128 9.48 -3.91 18.20
CA ARG A 128 9.33 -5.27 18.76
C ARG A 128 8.86 -5.32 20.21
N ALA A 129 8.98 -4.21 20.92
CA ALA A 129 8.68 -4.14 22.34
C ALA A 129 7.29 -3.57 22.60
N TRP A 130 6.66 -2.92 21.60
CA TRP A 130 5.54 -2.06 21.89
C TRP A 130 4.60 -1.83 20.70
N PHE A 131 3.33 -2.17 20.84
CA PHE A 131 2.28 -1.93 19.85
C PHE A 131 1.97 -0.45 19.57
N ARG A 132 2.50 0.49 20.32
CA ARG A 132 2.35 1.92 20.11
C ARG A 132 3.00 2.46 18.83
N SER A 133 3.85 1.68 18.20
CA SER A 133 4.57 2.11 16.99
C SER A 133 3.69 2.22 15.75
N TYR A 134 2.46 1.75 15.81
CA TYR A 134 1.50 1.85 14.70
C TYR A 134 0.90 3.26 14.59
N PRO A 135 1.05 3.96 13.44
CA PRO A 135 0.53 5.30 13.28
C PRO A 135 -1.01 5.39 13.33
N HIS A 136 -1.71 4.33 12.95
CA HIS A 136 -3.16 4.28 12.97
C HIS A 136 -3.75 4.22 14.40
N ARG A 137 -3.03 3.66 15.37
CA ARG A 137 -3.50 3.63 16.76
C ARG A 137 -3.48 4.98 17.46
N GLN A 138 -2.69 5.93 16.96
CA GLN A 138 -2.67 7.33 17.38
C GLN A 138 -2.43 7.55 18.88
N GLU A 139 -1.88 6.55 19.57
CA GLU A 139 -1.64 6.57 21.00
C GLU A 139 -0.34 7.26 21.38
N ASP A 140 0.59 7.37 20.41
CA ASP A 140 1.92 7.90 20.64
C ASP A 140 2.37 8.87 19.55
N ALA A 141 2.47 10.15 19.90
CA ALA A 141 2.91 11.18 18.96
C ALA A 141 4.34 10.98 18.45
N MET A 142 5.17 10.18 19.11
CA MET A 142 6.55 9.92 18.71
C MET A 142 6.65 9.01 17.48
N VAL A 143 5.57 8.32 17.09
CA VAL A 143 5.55 7.50 15.88
C VAL A 143 5.38 8.34 14.60
N TYR A 144 4.93 9.59 14.72
CA TYR A 144 4.75 10.46 13.58
C TYR A 144 6.08 11.09 13.17
N ASN A 145 6.44 10.86 11.90
CA ASN A 145 7.63 11.44 11.31
C ASN A 145 7.47 12.97 11.17
N LYS A 146 8.45 13.74 11.65
CA LYS A 146 8.47 15.20 11.49
C LYS A 146 8.53 15.65 10.03
N ALA A 147 9.11 14.83 9.14
CA ALA A 147 9.10 15.09 7.70
C ALA A 147 7.70 14.91 7.08
N GLY A 148 6.78 14.24 7.79
CA GLY A 148 5.46 13.92 7.30
C GLY A 148 5.41 12.62 6.51
N PHE A 149 4.22 12.26 6.09
CA PHE A 149 3.91 11.10 5.25
C PHE A 149 3.64 11.55 3.82
N ILE A 150 3.53 10.61 2.89
CA ILE A 150 3.30 10.88 1.46
C ILE A 150 2.09 11.80 1.23
N TRP A 151 1.02 11.64 1.99
CA TRP A 151 -0.15 12.52 1.91
C TRP A 151 0.14 13.96 2.38
N ASN A 152 1.01 14.14 3.38
CA ASN A 152 1.42 15.49 3.80
C ASN A 152 2.19 16.18 2.68
N HIS A 153 3.17 15.49 2.07
CA HIS A 153 3.94 16.02 0.95
C HIS A 153 3.07 16.37 -0.25
N ALA A 154 2.12 15.50 -0.60
CA ALA A 154 1.19 15.77 -1.68
C ALA A 154 0.35 17.04 -1.42
N LEU A 155 -0.24 17.15 -0.23
CA LEU A 155 -1.01 18.33 0.18
C LEU A 155 -0.16 19.62 0.19
N ASP A 156 1.07 19.55 0.67
CA ASP A 156 1.99 20.69 0.73
C ASP A 156 2.39 21.18 -0.67
N HIS A 157 2.28 20.31 -1.68
CA HIS A 157 2.49 20.64 -3.08
C HIS A 157 1.18 20.91 -3.85
N GLY A 158 0.09 21.20 -3.14
CA GLY A 158 -1.19 21.56 -3.74
C GLY A 158 -1.89 20.41 -4.47
N LYS A 159 -1.58 19.15 -4.13
CA LYS A 159 -2.25 17.98 -4.68
C LYS A 159 -3.45 17.60 -3.85
N THR A 160 -4.46 17.05 -4.49
CA THR A 160 -5.63 16.48 -3.81
C THR A 160 -5.32 15.05 -3.39
N VAL A 161 -5.76 14.68 -2.19
CA VAL A 161 -5.44 13.38 -1.59
C VAL A 161 -6.70 12.74 -1.00
N ARG A 162 -6.79 11.42 -1.09
CA ARG A 162 -7.77 10.61 -0.39
C ARG A 162 -7.10 9.40 0.22
N VAL A 163 -7.38 9.12 1.49
CA VAL A 163 -6.78 8.00 2.25
C VAL A 163 -7.87 7.03 2.66
N TYR A 164 -7.65 5.75 2.39
CA TYR A 164 -8.55 4.65 2.63
C TYR A 164 -7.90 3.64 3.56
N GLY A 165 -8.16 3.76 4.85
CA GLY A 165 -7.73 2.81 5.87
C GLY A 165 -6.40 3.13 6.56
N GLU A 166 -5.51 3.93 5.96
CA GLU A 166 -4.26 4.33 6.62
C GLU A 166 -4.48 5.42 7.67
N ALA A 167 -3.69 5.37 8.74
CA ALA A 167 -3.60 6.38 9.81
C ALA A 167 -4.96 6.80 10.41
N CYS A 168 -5.88 5.86 10.50
CA CYS A 168 -7.17 6.03 11.16
C CYS A 168 -7.55 4.77 11.94
N GLU A 169 -8.58 4.85 12.75
CA GLU A 169 -9.16 3.73 13.49
C GLU A 169 -10.65 3.64 13.19
N THR A 170 -11.12 2.41 12.91
CA THR A 170 -12.55 2.15 12.66
C THR A 170 -13.28 1.87 13.95
N GLU A 171 -14.29 2.68 14.27
CA GLU A 171 -15.22 2.44 15.36
C GLU A 171 -16.41 1.62 14.89
N TYR A 172 -16.60 0.45 15.47
CA TYR A 172 -17.71 -0.45 15.21
C TYR A 172 -18.06 -1.26 16.45
N ASP A 173 -19.16 -2.04 16.41
CA ASP A 173 -19.50 -2.96 17.50
C ASP A 173 -18.49 -4.12 17.56
N ARG A 174 -17.56 -4.06 18.49
CA ARG A 174 -16.50 -5.04 18.71
C ARG A 174 -17.00 -6.44 19.13
N LYS A 175 -18.32 -6.65 19.33
CA LYS A 175 -18.92 -7.96 19.53
C LYS A 175 -19.10 -8.72 18.22
N LEU A 176 -19.13 -8.02 17.09
CA LEU A 176 -19.24 -8.63 15.77
C LEU A 176 -17.89 -9.21 15.36
N ASN A 177 -17.92 -10.45 14.89
CA ASN A 177 -16.77 -11.11 14.29
C ASN A 177 -16.79 -10.98 12.75
N TRP A 178 -15.80 -11.57 12.08
CA TRP A 178 -15.69 -11.53 10.62
C TRP A 178 -16.96 -12.06 9.93
N PHE A 179 -17.52 -13.17 10.41
CA PHE A 179 -18.70 -13.79 9.78
C PHE A 179 -19.96 -12.95 9.98
N ASP A 180 -20.11 -12.29 11.13
CA ASP A 180 -21.22 -11.37 11.38
C ASP A 180 -21.17 -10.17 10.45
N LEU A 181 -20.01 -9.55 10.31
CA LEU A 181 -19.82 -8.40 9.44
C LEU A 181 -19.97 -8.78 7.96
N TYR A 182 -19.44 -9.93 7.55
CA TYR A 182 -19.60 -10.43 6.19
C TYR A 182 -21.06 -10.76 5.87
N LYS A 183 -21.77 -11.37 6.81
CA LYS A 183 -23.22 -11.62 6.65
C LYS A 183 -23.99 -10.31 6.51
N ASN A 184 -23.74 -9.32 7.35
CA ASN A 184 -24.35 -8.01 7.23
C ASN A 184 -24.11 -7.38 5.86
N TYR A 185 -22.89 -7.51 5.35
CA TYR A 185 -22.52 -7.04 4.01
C TYR A 185 -23.30 -7.77 2.91
N THR A 186 -23.34 -9.11 2.94
CA THR A 186 -24.05 -9.90 1.92
C THR A 186 -25.58 -9.73 1.99
N ASP A 187 -26.12 -9.40 3.16
CA ASP A 187 -27.52 -9.04 3.37
C ASP A 187 -27.84 -7.60 2.91
N GLY A 188 -26.85 -6.87 2.39
CA GLY A 188 -27.02 -5.50 1.90
C GLY A 188 -27.22 -4.44 2.99
N GLN A 189 -26.81 -4.74 4.22
CA GLN A 189 -26.88 -3.75 5.30
C GLN A 189 -25.88 -2.61 5.06
N LYS A 190 -26.30 -1.39 5.37
CA LYS A 190 -25.42 -0.23 5.30
C LYS A 190 -24.31 -0.34 6.36
N PRO A 191 -23.12 0.24 6.06
CA PRO A 191 -22.05 0.33 7.05
C PRO A 191 -22.54 0.95 8.36
N ASN A 192 -22.29 0.25 9.46
CA ASN A 192 -22.58 0.71 10.82
C ASN A 192 -21.28 0.94 11.59
N TRP A 193 -20.35 1.64 10.94
CA TRP A 193 -19.06 2.02 11.49
C TRP A 193 -18.58 3.32 10.87
N THR A 194 -17.59 3.94 11.50
CA THR A 194 -16.97 5.17 11.02
C THR A 194 -15.52 5.22 11.41
N ASN A 195 -14.71 5.85 10.57
CA ASN A 195 -13.30 6.10 10.86
C ASN A 195 -13.10 7.36 11.67
N LYS A 196 -12.12 7.29 12.58
CA LYS A 196 -11.61 8.42 13.34
C LYS A 196 -10.11 8.56 13.16
N THR A 197 -9.63 9.79 13.22
CA THR A 197 -8.21 10.10 13.29
C THR A 197 -8.00 11.30 14.20
N THR A 198 -6.94 11.27 15.00
CA THR A 198 -6.51 12.42 15.82
C THR A 198 -5.60 13.38 15.03
N ILE A 199 -5.22 13.00 13.82
CA ILE A 199 -4.36 13.80 12.93
C ILE A 199 -5.23 14.81 12.20
N ALA A 200 -5.25 16.05 12.65
CA ALA A 200 -6.13 17.10 12.12
C ALA A 200 -6.08 17.25 10.60
N ARG A 201 -4.89 17.09 9.98
CA ARG A 201 -4.73 17.18 8.52
C ARG A 201 -5.34 16.00 7.75
N LEU A 202 -5.54 14.85 8.39
CA LEU A 202 -6.15 13.67 7.78
C LEU A 202 -7.68 13.72 7.81
N ASN A 203 -8.29 14.36 8.80
CA ASN A 203 -9.74 14.40 8.94
C ASN A 203 -10.50 14.72 7.64
N PRO A 204 -10.12 15.71 6.82
CA PRO A 204 -10.84 16.02 5.58
C PRO A 204 -10.55 15.05 4.43
N ILE A 205 -9.54 14.21 4.53
CA ILE A 205 -9.07 13.37 3.42
C ILE A 205 -9.22 11.86 3.66
N ILE A 206 -9.54 11.40 4.87
CA ILE A 206 -9.85 9.99 5.11
C ILE A 206 -11.23 9.62 4.58
N SER A 207 -11.36 8.42 4.04
CA SER A 207 -12.67 7.84 3.74
C SER A 207 -13.38 7.50 5.06
N PRO A 208 -14.62 7.99 5.29
CA PRO A 208 -15.26 7.87 6.60
C PRO A 208 -15.71 6.44 6.92
N THR A 209 -15.84 5.58 5.91
CA THR A 209 -16.39 4.22 6.08
C THR A 209 -15.51 3.11 5.53
N PHE A 210 -14.34 3.44 4.97
CA PHE A 210 -13.39 2.41 4.53
C PHE A 210 -12.62 1.88 5.75
N PRO A 211 -12.79 0.60 6.15
CA PRO A 211 -12.21 0.08 7.38
C PRO A 211 -10.68 0.20 7.41
N ASP A 212 -10.14 0.48 8.59
CA ASP A 212 -8.70 0.70 8.80
C ASP A 212 -7.82 -0.51 8.47
N CYS A 213 -6.53 -0.25 8.29
CA CYS A 213 -5.53 -1.22 7.83
C CYS A 213 -5.27 -2.35 8.84
N ASP A 214 -5.41 -2.10 10.14
CA ASP A 214 -5.18 -3.11 11.20
C ASP A 214 -6.42 -4.00 11.46
N ASN A 215 -7.52 -3.76 10.74
CA ASN A 215 -8.80 -4.39 11.06
C ASN A 215 -9.22 -5.48 10.07
N ILE A 216 -8.55 -6.62 10.12
CA ILE A 216 -8.86 -7.80 9.30
C ILE A 216 -10.22 -8.46 9.61
N THR A 217 -11.02 -7.90 10.53
CA THR A 217 -12.39 -8.36 10.79
C THR A 217 -13.34 -8.03 9.64
N PHE A 218 -12.98 -7.04 8.82
CA PHE A 218 -13.75 -6.69 7.62
C PHE A 218 -13.19 -7.40 6.39
N SER A 219 -14.08 -7.91 5.53
CA SER A 219 -13.69 -8.44 4.21
C SER A 219 -13.15 -7.33 3.31
N ASP A 220 -12.13 -7.66 2.50
CA ASP A 220 -11.63 -6.74 1.48
C ASP A 220 -12.65 -6.52 0.35
N GLN A 221 -13.67 -7.40 0.22
CA GLN A 221 -14.79 -7.12 -0.70
C GLN A 221 -15.58 -5.88 -0.27
N GLN A 222 -15.77 -5.67 1.04
CA GLN A 222 -16.42 -4.45 1.56
C GLN A 222 -15.57 -3.21 1.28
N ARG A 223 -14.24 -3.32 1.44
CA ARG A 223 -13.29 -2.26 1.11
C ARG A 223 -13.33 -1.92 -0.38
N ALA A 224 -13.31 -2.95 -1.23
CA ALA A 224 -13.39 -2.77 -2.67
C ALA A 224 -14.70 -2.08 -3.10
N ASP A 225 -15.83 -2.46 -2.54
CA ASP A 225 -17.13 -1.82 -2.86
C ASP A 225 -17.14 -0.34 -2.48
N ILE A 226 -16.63 0.00 -1.29
CA ILE A 226 -16.56 1.40 -0.83
C ILE A 226 -15.66 2.22 -1.76
N PHE A 227 -14.46 1.71 -2.06
CA PHE A 227 -13.52 2.39 -2.96
C PHE A 227 -14.10 2.57 -4.37
N ILE A 228 -14.67 1.52 -4.95
CA ILE A 228 -15.26 1.52 -6.30
C ILE A 228 -16.43 2.50 -6.39
N ALA A 229 -17.30 2.54 -5.36
CA ALA A 229 -18.42 3.47 -5.32
C ALA A 229 -17.94 4.92 -5.25
N GLU A 230 -16.98 5.20 -4.36
CA GLU A 230 -16.41 6.55 -4.20
C GLU A 230 -15.63 6.99 -5.44
N TRP A 231 -14.84 6.09 -6.06
CA TRP A 231 -14.18 6.38 -7.34
C TRP A 231 -15.16 6.84 -8.41
N LYS A 232 -16.25 6.07 -8.62
CA LYS A 232 -17.25 6.38 -9.65
C LYS A 232 -17.93 7.73 -9.39
N GLU A 233 -18.21 8.03 -8.13
CA GLU A 233 -18.81 9.31 -7.74
C GLU A 233 -17.86 10.48 -8.03
N LEU A 234 -16.60 10.38 -7.58
CA LEU A 234 -15.58 11.41 -7.78
C LEU A 234 -15.23 11.58 -9.25
N GLU A 235 -15.13 10.48 -10.00
CA GLU A 235 -14.88 10.54 -11.44
C GLU A 235 -16.02 11.23 -12.21
N ALA A 236 -17.27 10.95 -11.84
CA ALA A 236 -18.42 11.60 -12.46
C ALA A 236 -18.45 13.12 -12.23
N LYS A 237 -17.92 13.57 -11.08
CA LYS A 237 -17.77 14.99 -10.73
C LYS A 237 -16.49 15.63 -11.29
N ASN A 238 -15.58 14.86 -11.91
CA ASN A 238 -14.21 15.27 -12.27
C ASN A 238 -13.38 15.73 -11.06
N GLU A 239 -13.55 15.06 -9.92
CA GLU A 239 -12.91 15.36 -8.63
C GLU A 239 -12.01 14.24 -8.16
N LEU A 240 -11.59 13.31 -9.04
CA LEU A 240 -10.66 12.25 -8.66
C LEU A 240 -9.38 12.84 -8.05
N PRO A 241 -8.96 12.39 -6.86
CA PRO A 241 -7.74 12.86 -6.22
C PRO A 241 -6.48 12.57 -7.05
N ASN A 242 -5.45 13.40 -6.86
CA ASN A 242 -4.14 13.11 -7.45
C ASN A 242 -3.45 11.92 -6.78
N LEU A 243 -3.66 11.73 -5.48
CA LEU A 243 -3.11 10.60 -4.73
C LEU A 243 -4.24 9.92 -3.95
N MET A 244 -4.35 8.61 -4.11
CA MET A 244 -5.20 7.73 -3.32
C MET A 244 -4.34 6.67 -2.68
N VAL A 245 -4.31 6.60 -1.35
CA VAL A 245 -3.61 5.58 -0.57
C VAL A 245 -4.65 4.63 -0.01
N LEU A 246 -4.48 3.33 -0.23
CA LEU A 246 -5.50 2.32 -0.01
C LEU A 246 -4.91 1.08 0.65
N SER A 247 -5.51 0.61 1.75
CA SER A 247 -5.09 -0.62 2.42
C SER A 247 -6.02 -1.78 2.10
N LEU A 248 -5.44 -2.94 1.77
CA LEU A 248 -6.16 -4.22 1.61
C LEU A 248 -5.48 -5.28 2.50
N PRO A 249 -5.86 -5.40 3.79
CA PRO A 249 -5.07 -6.14 4.77
C PRO A 249 -5.48 -7.61 4.96
N ASN A 250 -6.47 -8.16 4.25
CA ASN A 250 -6.96 -9.51 4.57
C ASN A 250 -5.98 -10.64 4.23
N ASP A 251 -4.98 -10.37 3.41
CA ASP A 251 -3.90 -11.35 3.19
C ASP A 251 -2.99 -11.54 4.41
N HIS A 252 -3.02 -10.65 5.40
CA HIS A 252 -2.44 -10.90 6.73
C HIS A 252 -2.92 -12.23 7.31
N THR A 253 -4.18 -12.54 7.14
CA THR A 253 -4.89 -13.69 7.73
C THR A 253 -4.95 -13.64 9.26
N SER A 254 -5.75 -14.51 9.84
CA SER A 254 -5.84 -14.71 11.30
C SER A 254 -5.43 -16.14 11.70
N GLY A 255 -4.60 -16.78 10.88
CA GLY A 255 -4.15 -18.14 11.12
C GLY A 255 -5.33 -19.11 11.24
N THR A 256 -5.39 -19.86 12.35
CA THR A 256 -6.43 -20.84 12.63
C THR A 256 -7.50 -20.34 13.62
N SER A 257 -7.65 -19.03 13.77
CA SER A 257 -8.67 -18.45 14.65
C SER A 257 -10.09 -18.85 14.21
N PRO A 258 -10.94 -19.37 15.11
CA PRO A 258 -12.27 -19.85 14.76
C PRO A 258 -13.25 -18.74 14.36
N ASN A 259 -12.91 -17.48 14.63
CA ASN A 259 -13.73 -16.31 14.29
C ASN A 259 -13.41 -15.71 12.92
N PHE A 260 -12.54 -16.36 12.16
CA PHE A 260 -12.09 -15.91 10.84
C PHE A 260 -12.15 -17.05 9.83
N PRO A 261 -12.24 -16.74 8.53
CA PRO A 261 -12.04 -17.73 7.48
C PRO A 261 -10.63 -18.33 7.53
N THR A 262 -10.42 -19.41 6.79
CA THR A 262 -9.08 -20.00 6.63
C THR A 262 -8.12 -19.01 5.97
N PRO A 263 -6.79 -19.14 6.18
CA PRO A 263 -5.81 -18.29 5.51
C PRO A 263 -5.99 -18.24 3.99
N ASN A 264 -6.22 -19.38 3.34
CA ASN A 264 -6.48 -19.43 1.90
C ASN A 264 -7.71 -18.60 1.49
N ALA A 265 -8.78 -18.64 2.29
CA ALA A 265 -9.98 -17.88 1.98
C ALA A 265 -9.78 -16.37 2.19
N MET A 266 -9.00 -15.96 3.20
CA MET A 266 -8.69 -14.55 3.45
C MET A 266 -7.76 -13.97 2.38
N VAL A 267 -6.74 -14.73 1.95
CA VAL A 267 -5.87 -14.32 0.85
C VAL A 267 -6.65 -14.26 -0.48
N ALA A 268 -7.55 -15.21 -0.74
CA ALA A 268 -8.41 -15.17 -1.91
C ALA A 268 -9.42 -14.01 -1.88
N ASP A 269 -9.91 -13.61 -0.70
CA ASP A 269 -10.74 -12.41 -0.53
C ASP A 269 -9.97 -11.14 -0.90
N ASN A 270 -8.74 -11.01 -0.42
CA ASN A 270 -7.83 -9.93 -0.78
C ASN A 270 -7.55 -9.89 -2.29
N ASP A 271 -7.18 -11.04 -2.89
CA ASP A 271 -6.89 -11.16 -4.33
C ASP A 271 -8.08 -10.75 -5.19
N LEU A 272 -9.29 -11.19 -4.84
CA LEU A 272 -10.50 -10.82 -5.57
C LEU A 272 -10.80 -9.32 -5.43
N ALA A 273 -10.62 -8.74 -4.25
CA ALA A 273 -10.80 -7.30 -4.04
C ALA A 273 -9.83 -6.48 -4.89
N LEU A 274 -8.55 -6.86 -4.90
CA LEU A 274 -7.53 -6.25 -5.75
C LEU A 274 -7.92 -6.34 -7.23
N GLY A 275 -8.31 -7.52 -7.70
CA GLY A 275 -8.74 -7.74 -9.09
C GLY A 275 -9.92 -6.85 -9.48
N ARG A 276 -10.94 -6.74 -8.62
CA ARG A 276 -12.12 -5.88 -8.84
C ARG A 276 -11.76 -4.40 -8.92
N ILE A 277 -10.86 -3.94 -8.07
CA ILE A 277 -10.40 -2.54 -8.07
C ILE A 277 -9.65 -2.24 -9.37
N VAL A 278 -8.66 -3.06 -9.73
CA VAL A 278 -7.87 -2.85 -10.95
C VAL A 278 -8.72 -2.98 -12.21
N ASP A 279 -9.63 -3.95 -12.27
CA ASP A 279 -10.58 -4.10 -13.38
C ASP A 279 -11.46 -2.86 -13.53
N MET A 280 -11.99 -2.30 -12.45
CA MET A 280 -12.78 -1.07 -12.49
C MET A 280 -11.95 0.13 -12.97
N ILE A 281 -10.73 0.32 -12.43
CA ILE A 281 -9.85 1.42 -12.84
C ILE A 281 -9.50 1.29 -14.33
N SER A 282 -9.21 0.08 -14.81
CA SER A 282 -8.85 -0.19 -16.21
C SER A 282 -9.95 0.15 -17.21
N LYS A 283 -11.19 0.21 -16.76
CA LYS A 283 -12.38 0.56 -17.57
C LYS A 283 -12.81 2.01 -17.38
N SER A 284 -12.14 2.75 -16.50
CA SER A 284 -12.47 4.15 -16.24
C SER A 284 -11.95 5.07 -17.34
N LYS A 285 -12.58 6.24 -17.48
CA LYS A 285 -12.10 7.27 -18.43
C LYS A 285 -10.75 7.89 -18.03
N SER A 286 -10.32 7.65 -16.78
CA SER A 286 -9.06 8.16 -16.22
C SER A 286 -7.90 7.18 -16.35
N TRP A 287 -8.12 5.99 -16.95
CA TRP A 287 -7.12 4.92 -17.08
C TRP A 287 -5.79 5.41 -17.66
N ASP A 288 -5.83 6.08 -18.82
CA ASP A 288 -4.62 6.53 -19.53
C ASP A 288 -3.77 7.54 -18.75
N SER A 289 -4.29 8.08 -17.65
CA SER A 289 -3.59 9.05 -16.79
C SER A 289 -3.45 8.59 -15.35
N THR A 290 -3.69 7.31 -15.08
CA THR A 290 -3.61 6.70 -13.75
C THR A 290 -2.45 5.71 -13.69
N VAL A 291 -1.66 5.75 -12.62
CA VAL A 291 -0.71 4.70 -12.28
C VAL A 291 -1.16 4.01 -10.98
N VAL A 292 -1.05 2.69 -10.94
CA VAL A 292 -1.37 1.87 -9.78
C VAL A 292 -0.10 1.21 -9.27
N PHE A 293 0.24 1.43 -8.01
CA PHE A 293 1.29 0.71 -7.29
C PHE A 293 0.65 -0.23 -6.29
N ILE A 294 1.15 -1.45 -6.21
CA ILE A 294 0.70 -2.49 -5.29
C ILE A 294 1.94 -3.01 -4.57
N THR A 295 1.93 -2.96 -3.26
CA THR A 295 3.06 -3.44 -2.44
C THR A 295 2.57 -4.11 -1.17
N GLU A 296 3.39 -4.98 -0.61
CA GLU A 296 3.26 -5.43 0.77
C GLU A 296 3.97 -4.43 1.70
N ASP A 297 3.50 -4.28 2.93
CA ASP A 297 4.11 -3.39 3.92
C ASP A 297 5.39 -4.01 4.52
N ASP A 298 5.35 -5.31 4.84
CA ASP A 298 6.48 -6.08 5.32
C ASP A 298 6.38 -7.57 4.95
N SER A 299 7.38 -8.36 5.30
CA SER A 299 7.42 -9.82 5.09
C SER A 299 6.99 -10.63 6.30
N GLN A 300 6.88 -10.02 7.46
CA GLN A 300 6.56 -10.61 8.77
C GLN A 300 7.25 -11.97 9.05
N GLY A 301 8.49 -12.11 8.61
CA GLY A 301 9.27 -13.34 8.79
C GLY A 301 8.94 -14.46 7.82
N GLY A 302 8.24 -14.18 6.73
CA GLY A 302 8.11 -15.10 5.59
C GLY A 302 9.47 -15.34 4.91
N TRP A 303 9.64 -16.52 4.33
CA TRP A 303 10.84 -16.86 3.57
C TRP A 303 10.72 -16.37 2.13
N ASP A 304 11.85 -15.98 1.56
CA ASP A 304 11.97 -15.52 0.17
C ASP A 304 13.26 -16.04 -0.46
N HIS A 305 13.33 -16.11 -1.80
CA HIS A 305 14.53 -16.52 -2.54
C HIS A 305 15.69 -15.53 -2.39
N ILE A 306 15.39 -14.30 -2.00
CA ILE A 306 16.36 -13.28 -1.62
C ILE A 306 16.15 -12.92 -0.17
N SER A 307 17.18 -13.06 0.65
CA SER A 307 17.20 -12.50 1.99
C SER A 307 18.36 -11.50 2.08
N ALA A 308 18.07 -10.33 2.62
CA ALA A 308 19.07 -9.31 2.90
C ALA A 308 19.89 -9.66 4.14
#